data_e7421bff80ca00cd2c735b17e2b7d15a
#
_entry.id   e7421bff80ca00cd2c735b17e2b7d15a
#
_cell.length_a   1.000
_cell.length_b   1.000
_cell.length_c   1.000
_cell.angle_alpha   90.00
_cell.angle_beta   90.00
_cell.angle_gamma   90.00
#
_symmetry.space_group_name_H-M   'P 1'
#
loop_
_entity.id
_entity.type
_entity.pdbx_description
1 polymer ?
#
loop_
_entity_poly.entity_id
_entity_poly.type
_entity_poly.pdbx_seq_one_letter_code
_entity_poly.pdbx_strand_id
1 'polypeptide(L)'
;MYAMPIHIIPKPYTDNFRLITNLSTSDFAPNTIIDKSYVSNLPLDTISELGSALIAFRQDHGNVDLIMWKSDVSQAYRRMPMHKRWQMKQVHTIDGGHHVDRCHAQMCSALQVLWSKQVSMR
;
A
#
# COMPACT_ATOMS: atom_id res chain seq x y z
N MET A 1 0.22 12.07 23.91
CA MET A 1 0.11 10.94 22.95
C MET A 1 -0.38 11.53 21.64
N TYR A 2 0.23 11.19 20.52
CA TYR A 2 -0.21 11.65 19.20
C TYR A 2 -1.25 10.68 18.64
N ALA A 3 -2.41 11.20 18.28
CA ALA A 3 -3.46 10.44 17.59
C ALA A 3 -3.52 10.85 16.12
N MET A 4 -3.56 9.88 15.24
CA MET A 4 -3.62 10.13 13.79
C MET A 4 -5.02 10.57 13.38
N PRO A 5 -5.14 11.61 12.56
CA PRO A 5 -6.42 12.00 12.00
C PRO A 5 -6.99 10.94 11.05
N ILE A 6 -8.29 10.74 11.16
CA ILE A 6 -9.07 9.90 10.25
C ILE A 6 -10.09 10.74 9.51
N HIS A 7 -10.30 10.38 8.25
CA HIS A 7 -11.27 11.01 7.38
C HIS A 7 -12.14 9.95 6.71
N ILE A 8 -13.38 10.29 6.50
CA ILE A 8 -14.33 9.46 5.76
C ILE A 8 -14.59 10.13 4.42
N ILE A 9 -14.34 9.43 3.33
CA ILE A 9 -14.63 9.92 2.00
C ILE A 9 -15.56 8.96 1.26
N PRO A 10 -16.50 9.46 0.45
CA PRO A 10 -17.33 8.60 -0.37
C PRO A 10 -16.49 7.87 -1.42
N LYS A 11 -16.85 6.63 -1.70
CA LYS A 11 -16.28 5.90 -2.84
C LYS A 11 -17.01 6.33 -4.12
N PRO A 12 -16.28 6.65 -5.20
CA PRO A 12 -16.92 6.97 -6.46
C PRO A 12 -17.81 5.81 -6.94
N TYR A 13 -18.95 6.11 -7.47
CA TYR A 13 -19.93 5.19 -8.07
C TYR A 13 -20.56 4.17 -7.10
N THR A 14 -20.49 4.40 -5.79
CA THR A 14 -21.13 3.55 -4.78
C THR A 14 -21.64 4.36 -3.60
N ASP A 15 -22.61 3.83 -2.84
CA ASP A 15 -23.08 4.44 -1.59
C ASP A 15 -22.18 4.14 -0.39
N ASN A 16 -21.03 3.54 -0.64
CA ASN A 16 -20.09 3.17 0.40
C ASN A 16 -19.07 4.27 0.70
N PHE A 17 -18.51 4.22 1.90
CA PHE A 17 -17.48 5.14 2.35
C PHE A 17 -16.12 4.44 2.46
N ARG A 18 -15.07 5.23 2.38
CA ARG A 18 -13.70 4.80 2.64
C ARG A 18 -13.15 5.56 3.84
N LEU A 19 -12.69 4.81 4.83
CA LEU A 19 -11.94 5.38 5.94
C LEU A 19 -10.49 5.60 5.50
N ILE A 20 -10.01 6.81 5.66
CA ILE A 20 -8.63 7.20 5.36
C ILE A 20 -7.95 7.65 6.64
N THR A 21 -6.80 7.10 6.92
CA THR A 21 -5.90 7.53 7.98
C THR A 21 -4.83 8.43 7.39
N ASN A 22 -4.67 9.63 7.91
CA ASN A 22 -3.62 10.53 7.46
C ASN A 22 -2.31 10.24 8.20
N LEU A 23 -1.40 9.56 7.52
CA LEU A 23 -0.09 9.16 8.04
C LEU A 23 1.01 10.21 7.83
N SER A 24 0.66 11.41 7.35
CA SER A 24 1.62 12.45 6.98
C SER A 24 1.34 13.83 7.61
N THR A 25 0.43 13.91 8.58
CA THR A 25 -0.12 15.20 9.06
C THR A 25 0.82 15.97 9.99
N SER A 26 1.84 15.36 10.57
CA SER A 26 2.74 16.01 11.54
C SER A 26 4.13 15.41 11.51
N ASP A 27 5.05 16.06 12.19
CA ASP A 27 6.43 15.59 12.36
C ASP A 27 6.53 14.22 13.04
N PHE A 28 5.50 13.83 13.80
CA PHE A 28 5.43 12.53 14.47
C PHE A 28 4.64 11.46 13.67
N ALA A 29 4.13 11.84 12.51
CA ALA A 29 3.37 10.93 11.67
C ALA A 29 4.28 9.81 11.10
N PRO A 30 3.78 8.58 10.93
CA PRO A 30 4.57 7.46 10.45
C PRO A 30 5.35 7.75 9.17
N ASN A 31 4.76 8.40 8.18
CA ASN A 31 5.43 8.73 6.91
C ASN A 31 6.50 9.81 7.04
N THR A 32 6.46 10.61 8.09
CA THR A 32 7.46 11.67 8.33
C THR A 32 8.70 11.11 9.02
N ILE A 33 8.52 10.11 9.90
CA ILE A 33 9.62 9.48 10.66
C ILE A 33 10.28 8.30 9.93
N ILE A 34 9.69 7.82 8.83
CA ILE A 34 10.32 6.79 7.99
C ILE A 34 11.45 7.43 7.18
N ASP A 35 12.62 6.82 7.26
CA ASP A 35 13.73 7.21 6.41
C ASP A 35 13.39 6.90 4.94
N LYS A 36 13.23 7.96 4.16
CA LYS A 36 12.85 7.86 2.75
C LYS A 36 13.93 7.20 1.88
N SER A 37 15.18 7.16 2.34
CA SER A 37 16.26 6.48 1.61
C SER A 37 16.01 4.98 1.47
N TYR A 38 15.33 4.38 2.44
CA TYR A 38 14.94 2.95 2.37
C TYR A 38 13.77 2.68 1.41
N VAL A 39 13.00 3.70 1.06
CA VAL A 39 11.79 3.60 0.23
C VAL A 39 11.96 4.25 -1.14
N SER A 40 12.90 5.16 -1.30
CA SER A 40 13.29 5.69 -2.60
C SER A 40 14.11 4.64 -3.35
N ASN A 41 13.88 4.47 -4.62
CA ASN A 41 14.63 3.55 -5.50
C ASN A 41 14.16 2.08 -5.50
N LEU A 42 12.92 1.80 -5.11
CA LEU A 42 12.36 0.50 -5.46
C LEU A 42 11.95 0.51 -6.92
N PRO A 43 12.56 -0.34 -7.73
CA PRO A 43 12.07 -0.51 -9.09
C PRO A 43 10.66 -1.08 -9.02
N LEU A 44 9.70 -0.33 -9.51
CA LEU A 44 8.36 -0.83 -9.80
C LEU A 44 8.32 -1.16 -11.28
N ASP A 45 7.81 -2.33 -11.61
CA ASP A 45 7.59 -2.69 -13.01
C ASP A 45 6.69 -1.65 -13.67
N THR A 46 7.14 -1.16 -14.81
CA THR A 46 6.44 -0.15 -15.58
C THR A 46 5.66 -0.80 -16.73
N ILE A 47 4.75 -0.04 -17.32
CA ILE A 47 4.07 -0.49 -18.55
C ILE A 47 5.05 -0.77 -19.69
N SER A 48 6.18 -0.09 -19.71
CA SER A 48 7.24 -0.30 -20.70
C SER A 48 7.91 -1.66 -20.52
N GLU A 49 8.15 -2.08 -19.29
CA GLU A 49 8.72 -3.40 -18.99
C GLU A 49 7.74 -4.53 -19.32
N LEU A 50 6.46 -4.34 -19.02
CA LEU A 50 5.42 -5.26 -19.48
C LEU A 50 5.41 -5.37 -21.01
N GLY A 51 5.48 -4.25 -21.72
CA GLY A 51 5.54 -4.23 -23.18
C GLY A 51 6.76 -4.98 -23.72
N SER A 52 7.93 -4.74 -23.13
CA SER A 52 9.17 -5.44 -23.51
C SER A 52 9.08 -6.96 -23.27
N ALA A 53 8.53 -7.35 -22.11
CA ALA A 53 8.33 -8.76 -21.78
C ALA A 53 7.37 -9.46 -22.77
N LEU A 54 6.27 -8.79 -23.17
CA LEU A 54 5.34 -9.31 -24.15
C LEU A 54 5.97 -9.46 -25.55
N ILE A 55 6.82 -8.50 -25.95
CA ILE A 55 7.55 -8.57 -27.23
C ILE A 55 8.54 -9.73 -27.21
N ALA A 56 9.35 -9.86 -26.15
CA ALA A 56 10.28 -10.97 -26.00
C ALA A 56 9.57 -12.32 -26.01
N PHE A 57 8.45 -12.44 -25.29
CA PHE A 57 7.64 -13.66 -25.30
C PHE A 57 7.15 -14.02 -26.71
N ARG A 58 6.71 -13.03 -27.49
CA ARG A 58 6.28 -13.24 -28.89
C ARG A 58 7.42 -13.68 -29.81
N GLN A 59 8.60 -13.15 -29.58
CA GLN A 59 9.79 -13.55 -30.35
C GLN A 59 10.17 -15.00 -30.08
N ASP A 60 10.09 -15.45 -28.82
CA ASP A 60 10.48 -16.80 -28.42
C ASP A 60 9.43 -17.86 -28.73
N HIS A 61 8.15 -17.51 -28.64
CA HIS A 61 7.04 -18.49 -28.76
C HIS A 61 6.11 -18.27 -29.96
N GLY A 62 6.40 -17.27 -30.77
CA GLY A 62 5.60 -16.99 -31.97
C GLY A 62 4.18 -16.49 -31.67
N ASN A 63 3.24 -16.80 -32.54
CA ASN A 63 1.87 -16.31 -32.44
C ASN A 63 0.98 -17.28 -31.64
N VAL A 64 1.26 -17.40 -30.31
CA VAL A 64 0.39 -18.14 -29.39
C VAL A 64 -0.65 -17.21 -28.75
N ASP A 65 -1.80 -17.76 -28.40
CA ASP A 65 -2.83 -16.99 -27.70
C ASP A 65 -2.36 -16.58 -26.31
N LEU A 66 -2.50 -15.30 -26.01
CA LEU A 66 -2.15 -14.75 -24.72
C LEU A 66 -3.42 -14.35 -23.96
N ILE A 67 -3.52 -14.80 -22.74
CA ILE A 67 -4.58 -14.39 -21.83
C ILE A 67 -3.98 -13.46 -20.77
N MET A 68 -4.45 -12.23 -20.72
CA MET A 68 -4.14 -11.31 -19.63
C MET A 68 -5.22 -11.40 -18.57
N TRP A 69 -4.80 -11.53 -17.32
CA TRP A 69 -5.70 -11.45 -16.19
C TRP A 69 -5.20 -10.39 -15.21
N LYS A 70 -6.15 -9.77 -14.51
CA LYS A 70 -5.86 -8.80 -13.47
C LYS A 70 -6.49 -9.30 -12.17
N SER A 71 -5.71 -9.31 -11.10
CA SER A 71 -6.23 -9.54 -9.76
C SER A 71 -5.89 -8.37 -8.85
N ASP A 72 -6.76 -8.14 -7.88
CA ASP A 72 -6.55 -7.16 -6.82
C ASP A 72 -6.80 -7.82 -5.47
N VAL A 73 -5.98 -7.48 -4.49
CA VAL A 73 -6.15 -7.99 -3.13
C VAL A 73 -6.98 -7.01 -2.34
N SER A 74 -8.21 -7.40 -2.03
CA SER A 74 -9.07 -6.58 -1.20
C SER A 74 -8.41 -6.24 0.13
N GLN A 75 -8.33 -4.95 0.44
CA GLN A 75 -7.73 -4.44 1.68
C GLN A 75 -6.30 -4.94 1.92
N ALA A 76 -5.47 -5.03 0.88
CA ALA A 76 -4.12 -5.60 0.93
C ALA A 76 -3.31 -5.13 2.16
N TYR A 77 -3.30 -3.84 2.42
CA TYR A 77 -2.56 -3.26 3.54
C TYR A 77 -3.11 -3.72 4.91
N ARG A 78 -4.43 -3.87 5.04
CA ARG A 78 -5.08 -4.34 6.26
C ARG A 78 -4.82 -5.82 6.57
N ARG A 79 -4.31 -6.57 5.59
CA ARG A 79 -3.94 -7.98 5.76
C ARG A 79 -2.50 -8.17 6.22
N MET A 80 -1.70 -7.09 6.25
CA MET A 80 -0.33 -7.14 6.73
C MET A 80 -0.26 -6.69 8.18
N PRO A 81 0.12 -7.59 9.12
CA PRO A 81 0.27 -7.21 10.52
C PRO A 81 1.46 -6.27 10.70
N MET A 82 1.29 -5.31 11.57
CA MET A 82 2.36 -4.38 11.92
C MET A 82 3.13 -4.86 13.14
N HIS A 83 4.44 -4.69 13.12
CA HIS A 83 5.28 -4.98 14.28
C HIS A 83 4.82 -4.16 15.51
N LYS A 84 4.78 -4.77 16.69
CA LYS A 84 4.21 -4.20 17.92
C LYS A 84 4.74 -2.79 18.26
N ARG A 85 6.04 -2.54 18.06
CA ARG A 85 6.66 -1.22 18.30
C ARG A 85 6.10 -0.11 17.40
N TRP A 86 5.63 -0.47 16.22
CA TRP A 86 5.04 0.47 15.27
C TRP A 86 3.54 0.67 15.49
N GLN A 87 2.86 -0.30 16.10
CA GLN A 87 1.43 -0.17 16.42
C GLN A 87 1.16 1.05 17.31
N MET A 88 2.08 1.37 18.24
CA MET A 88 1.96 2.55 19.09
C MET A 88 1.99 3.89 18.34
N LYS A 89 2.42 3.87 17.07
CA LYS A 89 2.41 5.03 16.18
C LYS A 89 1.11 5.15 15.37
N GLN A 90 0.22 4.17 15.49
CA GLN A 90 -1.05 4.10 14.76
C GLN A 90 -2.24 4.16 15.74
N VAL A 91 -2.28 5.20 16.53
CA VAL A 91 -3.37 5.45 17.48
C VAL A 91 -4.36 6.41 16.84
N HIS A 92 -5.63 6.07 16.93
CA HIS A 92 -6.75 6.91 16.53
C HIS A 92 -7.60 7.25 17.75
N THR A 93 -8.21 8.43 17.76
CA THR A 93 -9.21 8.78 18.75
C THR A 93 -10.57 8.83 18.11
N ILE A 94 -11.49 8.00 18.61
CA ILE A 94 -12.88 7.92 18.15
C ILE A 94 -13.75 8.01 19.42
N ASP A 95 -14.66 8.95 19.45
CA ASP A 95 -15.59 9.19 20.59
C ASP A 95 -14.88 9.26 21.96
N GLY A 96 -13.71 9.90 21.99
CA GLY A 96 -12.89 10.03 23.21
C GLY A 96 -12.10 8.76 23.58
N GLY A 97 -12.33 7.64 22.91
CA GLY A 97 -11.58 6.40 23.08
C GLY A 97 -10.34 6.31 22.18
N HIS A 98 -9.27 5.71 22.69
CA HIS A 98 -8.05 5.49 21.91
C HIS A 98 -8.01 4.07 21.34
N HIS A 99 -7.87 3.97 20.04
CA HIS A 99 -7.82 2.71 19.30
C HIS A 99 -6.46 2.57 18.63
N VAL A 100 -5.88 1.38 18.72
CA VAL A 100 -4.59 1.06 18.08
C VAL A 100 -4.84 0.19 16.88
N ASP A 101 -4.41 0.63 15.71
CA ASP A 101 -4.47 -0.20 14.51
C ASP A 101 -3.33 -1.24 14.54
N ARG A 102 -3.67 -2.52 14.47
CA ARG A 102 -2.70 -3.63 14.51
C ARG A 102 -2.18 -4.03 13.13
N CYS A 103 -2.86 -3.58 12.11
CA CYS A 103 -2.49 -3.80 10.72
C CYS A 103 -1.96 -2.51 10.12
N HIS A 104 -1.34 -2.64 8.98
CA HIS A 104 -0.90 -1.45 8.28
C HIS A 104 -2.07 -0.58 7.83
N ALA A 105 -2.01 0.70 8.14
CA ALA A 105 -2.95 1.66 7.60
C ALA A 105 -2.71 1.86 6.10
N GLN A 106 -3.79 2.10 5.39
CA GLN A 106 -3.71 2.44 3.98
C GLN A 106 -2.86 3.70 3.79
N MET A 107 -1.93 3.70 2.82
CA MET A 107 -1.02 4.82 2.46
C MET A 107 0.27 4.96 3.30
N CYS A 108 0.73 3.93 3.98
CA CYS A 108 2.09 3.93 4.51
C CYS A 108 3.10 3.74 3.36
N SER A 109 3.97 4.71 3.13
CA SER A 109 4.97 4.65 2.05
C SER A 109 5.94 3.46 2.15
N ALA A 110 6.26 3.02 3.37
CA ALA A 110 7.08 1.83 3.57
C ALA A 110 6.43 0.52 3.09
N LEU A 111 5.12 0.50 2.93
CA LEU A 111 4.36 -0.68 2.53
C LEU A 111 4.32 -0.91 1.03
N GLN A 112 4.35 0.15 0.25
CA GLN A 112 4.50 0.03 -1.20
C GLN A 112 5.78 -0.75 -1.51
N VAL A 113 6.82 -0.51 -0.71
CA VAL A 113 8.12 -1.17 -0.79
C VAL A 113 8.05 -2.66 -0.47
N LEU A 114 7.42 -3.01 0.64
CA LEU A 114 7.34 -4.41 1.08
C LEU A 114 6.45 -5.25 0.14
N TRP A 115 5.38 -4.65 -0.35
CA TRP A 115 4.47 -5.32 -1.28
C TRP A 115 5.13 -5.61 -2.63
N SER A 116 5.87 -4.65 -3.20
CA SER A 116 6.59 -4.87 -4.45
C SER A 116 7.64 -5.96 -4.34
N LYS A 117 8.36 -6.05 -3.21
CA LYS A 117 9.33 -7.13 -2.96
C LYS A 117 8.68 -8.51 -2.85
N GLN A 118 7.48 -8.62 -2.26
CA GLN A 118 6.78 -9.89 -2.14
C GLN A 118 6.21 -10.40 -3.46
N VAL A 119 5.79 -9.51 -4.34
CA VAL A 119 5.27 -9.88 -5.67
C VAL A 119 6.40 -10.28 -6.63
N SER A 120 7.58 -9.69 -6.49
CA SER A 120 8.76 -9.98 -7.33
C SER A 120 9.45 -11.32 -6.99
N MET A 121 9.11 -11.98 -5.87
CA MET A 121 9.71 -13.27 -5.47
C MET A 121 8.90 -14.50 -5.91
N ARG A 122 7.90 -14.36 -6.75
CA ARG A 122 7.11 -15.43 -7.34
C ARG A 122 7.23 -15.42 -8.85
#